data_045798d4818c2cf05906e0947ae929e3
#
_entry.id   045798d4818c2cf05906e0947ae929e3
#
_cell.length_a   1.000
_cell.length_b   1.000
_cell.length_c   1.000
_cell.angle_alpha   90.00
_cell.angle_beta   90.00
_cell.angle_gamma   90.00
#
_symmetry.space_group_name_H-M   'P 1'
#
loop_
_entity.id
_entity.type
_entity.pdbx_description
1 polymer ?
#
loop_
_entity_poly.entity_id
_entity_poly.type
_entity_poly.pdbx_seq_one_letter_code
_entity_poly.pdbx_strand_id
1 'polypeptide(L)'
;LASEMCIGDIFLTENVVAMGRIAASSDVMVVVLGFVDVLALEPPSPEIADAGDARPQITNAAALCHNGKLVDIYHKIYLPNYGVFDEQRYFKKGSICPVYRIGGILIGVNICEDIWYPVGPTTVQCQTGAELIVNINASPFHAGKRAFREDMIAQRASDHGLTVAYVNTVGGQDELVFDGGSIVYDGGGNLLARARAFEENLLVVDLEFPHDIPNPKHEPTGAFASVLSSVGEPKTLSVSDTVPGNRSALNRRSKPAEINGPEEIYRALVMGTGDYLRKSGFSKALIGLSGGIDSALTAAIAVDALGKENVVGITMPSRYSSDGSISDSESLANNLGMELWNVPIEQAHQAFTDMLKDRFENTEANVAEENVQARVRGNVLMTVSNKFGWIVLTTGNKSDMAMGYASLYGDMAGGFAVLKDVPKTTVFELCRWRNQEGQAFGTINNIIPIEIIEKPPSAELRAEQLDSDSLPEYEILDPIVEAYVEDDLSYQDMVAKGFEPTIIRQVITAVDRNEYKRRQAPPGVKITHRAFGKDRRLPIVNRYRQQDGN
;
A
#
# COMPACT_ATOMS: atom_id res chain seq x y z
N LEU A 1 3.60 -11.10 0.30
CA LEU A 1 4.64 -10.46 1.11
C LEU A 1 5.25 -11.47 2.05
N ALA A 2 6.57 -11.60 1.98
CA ALA A 2 7.29 -12.47 2.88
C ALA A 2 7.31 -11.88 4.30
N SER A 3 7.02 -12.70 5.29
CA SER A 3 7.10 -12.34 6.70
C SER A 3 7.66 -13.52 7.48
N GLU A 4 8.06 -13.28 8.72
CA GLU A 4 8.53 -14.36 9.60
C GLU A 4 7.45 -15.41 9.88
N MET A 5 6.17 -15.06 9.73
CA MET A 5 5.07 -16.01 9.79
C MET A 5 5.16 -17.08 8.69
N CYS A 6 5.66 -16.73 7.50
CA CYS A 6 5.85 -17.67 6.38
C CYS A 6 6.92 -18.75 6.64
N ILE A 7 7.69 -18.66 7.72
CA ILE A 7 8.68 -19.67 8.12
C ILE A 7 8.26 -20.48 9.34
N GLY A 8 7.08 -20.21 9.91
CA GLY A 8 6.53 -20.95 11.03
C GLY A 8 5.94 -22.30 10.60
N ASP A 9 6.32 -23.40 11.23
CA ASP A 9 5.92 -24.76 10.86
C ASP A 9 4.38 -24.95 10.78
N ILE A 10 3.65 -24.35 11.71
CA ILE A 10 2.18 -24.42 11.75
C ILE A 10 1.59 -23.72 10.52
N PHE A 11 2.02 -22.51 10.24
CA PHE A 11 1.56 -21.74 9.08
C PHE A 11 1.86 -22.46 7.75
N LEU A 12 3.07 -22.97 7.60
CA LEU A 12 3.46 -23.73 6.40
C LEU A 12 2.60 -24.97 6.21
N THR A 13 2.34 -25.71 7.29
CA THR A 13 1.48 -26.90 7.26
C THR A 13 0.05 -26.53 6.86
N GLU A 14 -0.54 -25.51 7.47
CA GLU A 14 -1.90 -25.05 7.15
C GLU A 14 -2.01 -24.50 5.73
N ASN A 15 -1.01 -23.80 5.24
CA ASN A 15 -0.94 -23.32 3.87
C ASN A 15 -0.95 -24.46 2.85
N VAL A 16 -0.16 -25.51 3.05
CA VAL A 16 -0.15 -26.69 2.18
C VAL A 16 -1.48 -27.45 2.26
N VAL A 17 -2.07 -27.59 3.45
CA VAL A 17 -3.38 -28.22 3.64
C VAL A 17 -4.48 -27.41 2.92
N ALA A 18 -4.46 -26.08 3.02
CA ALA A 18 -5.41 -25.21 2.31
C ALA A 18 -5.29 -25.35 0.79
N MET A 19 -4.06 -25.35 0.26
CA MET A 19 -3.79 -25.60 -1.16
C MET A 19 -4.34 -26.97 -1.57
N GLY A 20 -4.12 -28.03 -0.78
CA GLY A 20 -4.64 -29.38 -1.04
C GLY A 20 -6.18 -29.44 -1.09
N ARG A 21 -6.88 -28.68 -0.25
CA ARG A 21 -8.35 -28.57 -0.29
C ARG A 21 -8.84 -27.92 -1.58
N ILE A 22 -8.18 -26.87 -2.04
CA ILE A 22 -8.50 -26.20 -3.32
C ILE A 22 -8.21 -27.15 -4.47
N ALA A 23 -7.06 -27.85 -4.44
CA ALA A 23 -6.73 -28.86 -5.44
C ALA A 23 -7.81 -29.94 -5.55
N ALA A 24 -8.28 -30.47 -4.42
CA ALA A 24 -9.35 -31.48 -4.37
C ALA A 24 -10.68 -30.99 -4.98
N SER A 25 -10.91 -29.68 -5.01
CA SER A 25 -12.10 -29.05 -5.58
C SER A 25 -11.94 -28.64 -7.05
N SER A 26 -10.78 -28.89 -7.68
CA SER A 26 -10.49 -28.40 -9.04
C SER A 26 -11.32 -29.09 -10.12
N ASP A 27 -11.78 -30.32 -9.89
CA ASP A 27 -12.56 -31.11 -10.83
C ASP A 27 -12.01 -30.98 -12.27
N VAL A 28 -12.87 -30.75 -13.26
CA VAL A 28 -12.48 -30.56 -14.67
C VAL A 28 -11.76 -29.24 -14.97
N MET A 29 -11.78 -28.28 -14.05
CA MET A 29 -11.09 -27.02 -14.21
C MET A 29 -9.59 -27.17 -13.95
N VAL A 30 -8.78 -26.42 -14.70
CA VAL A 30 -7.39 -26.17 -14.31
C VAL A 30 -7.36 -24.93 -13.44
N VAL A 31 -6.83 -25.07 -12.24
CA VAL A 31 -6.74 -23.99 -11.24
C VAL A 31 -5.27 -23.64 -11.04
N VAL A 32 -4.96 -22.34 -11.09
CA VAL A 32 -3.65 -21.79 -10.74
C VAL A 32 -3.80 -20.94 -9.49
N LEU A 33 -3.08 -21.26 -8.42
CA LEU A 33 -3.12 -20.51 -7.17
C LEU A 33 -1.75 -20.34 -6.54
N GLY A 34 -1.52 -19.17 -5.92
CA GLY A 34 -0.29 -18.88 -5.18
C GLY A 34 -0.29 -19.54 -3.80
N PHE A 35 0.84 -20.08 -3.39
CA PHE A 35 1.06 -20.64 -2.06
C PHE A 35 2.56 -20.61 -1.71
N VAL A 36 2.89 -20.96 -0.48
CA VAL A 36 4.28 -21.16 -0.05
C VAL A 36 4.59 -22.66 -0.13
N ASP A 37 5.53 -23.02 -1.00
CA ASP A 37 5.97 -24.41 -1.10
C ASP A 37 7.17 -24.66 -0.21
N VAL A 38 7.22 -25.84 0.43
CA VAL A 38 8.28 -26.26 1.35
C VAL A 38 9.17 -27.25 0.62
N LEU A 39 10.36 -26.82 0.27
CA LEU A 39 11.38 -27.73 -0.25
C LEU A 39 11.86 -28.64 0.89
N ALA A 40 12.30 -29.86 0.56
CA ALA A 40 12.76 -30.82 1.57
C ALA A 40 13.74 -30.16 2.57
N LEU A 41 13.58 -30.49 3.83
CA LEU A 41 14.49 -30.05 4.90
C LEU A 41 15.91 -30.59 4.59
N GLU A 42 16.74 -29.78 3.97
CA GLU A 42 18.18 -30.07 3.98
C GLU A 42 18.71 -29.83 5.40
N PRO A 43 19.48 -30.75 5.97
CA PRO A 43 20.16 -30.49 7.23
C PRO A 43 21.04 -29.24 7.05
N PRO A 44 21.13 -28.34 8.05
CA PRO A 44 21.99 -27.19 7.97
C PRO A 44 23.42 -27.62 7.65
N SER A 45 24.11 -26.87 6.78
CA SER A 45 25.54 -27.14 6.56
C SER A 45 26.27 -27.07 7.89
N PRO A 46 27.32 -27.88 8.10
CA PRO A 46 28.07 -27.94 9.38
C PRO A 46 28.56 -26.54 9.85
N GLU A 47 28.75 -25.61 8.93
CA GLU A 47 29.23 -24.25 9.22
C GLU A 47 28.09 -23.33 9.76
N ILE A 48 26.82 -23.71 9.59
CA ILE A 48 25.65 -22.94 10.06
C ILE A 48 25.00 -23.61 11.29
N ALA A 49 25.35 -24.86 11.58
CA ALA A 49 24.79 -25.65 12.68
C ALA A 49 25.02 -25.04 14.08
N ASP A 50 26.01 -24.15 14.23
CA ASP A 50 26.30 -23.45 15.49
C ASP A 50 25.32 -22.27 15.76
N ALA A 51 24.50 -21.86 14.79
CA ALA A 51 23.58 -20.72 14.92
C ALA A 51 22.15 -21.10 15.34
N GLY A 52 21.81 -22.38 15.47
CA GLY A 52 20.47 -22.83 15.92
C GLY A 52 19.31 -22.50 14.95
N ASP A 53 19.60 -22.12 13.73
CA ASP A 53 18.62 -21.55 12.77
C ASP A 53 18.39 -22.51 11.57
N ALA A 54 17.91 -23.72 11.86
CA ALA A 54 17.44 -24.66 10.81
C ALA A 54 16.09 -24.18 10.25
N ARG A 55 16.11 -23.11 9.42
CA ARG A 55 14.89 -22.64 8.74
C ARG A 55 14.54 -23.57 7.59
N PRO A 56 13.23 -23.90 7.40
CA PRO A 56 12.81 -24.65 6.23
C PRO A 56 13.14 -23.84 4.96
N GLN A 57 13.61 -24.54 3.92
CA GLN A 57 13.76 -23.93 2.61
C GLN A 57 12.39 -23.82 1.97
N ILE A 58 11.95 -22.60 1.72
CA ILE A 58 10.63 -22.29 1.15
C ILE A 58 10.77 -21.52 -0.16
N THR A 59 9.74 -21.64 -1.01
CA THR A 59 9.62 -20.92 -2.27
C THR A 59 8.29 -20.21 -2.36
N ASN A 60 8.27 -19.04 -3.02
CA ASN A 60 7.04 -18.41 -3.48
C ASN A 60 6.59 -19.17 -4.73
N ALA A 61 5.44 -19.85 -4.66
CA ALA A 61 5.06 -20.85 -5.63
C ALA A 61 3.65 -20.67 -6.18
N ALA A 62 3.43 -21.16 -7.40
CA ALA A 62 2.11 -21.33 -8.01
C ALA A 62 1.82 -22.83 -8.20
N ALA A 63 0.78 -23.32 -7.54
CA ALA A 63 0.25 -24.65 -7.75
C ALA A 63 -0.64 -24.69 -8.99
N LEU A 64 -0.45 -25.68 -9.84
CA LEU A 64 -1.34 -26.00 -10.95
C LEU A 64 -2.11 -27.28 -10.61
N CYS A 65 -3.44 -27.16 -10.47
CA CYS A 65 -4.31 -28.24 -10.02
C CYS A 65 -5.32 -28.59 -11.10
N HIS A 66 -5.61 -29.88 -11.24
CA HIS A 66 -6.59 -30.43 -12.20
C HIS A 66 -7.09 -31.80 -11.74
N ASN A 67 -8.36 -32.10 -12.00
CA ASN A 67 -8.99 -33.39 -11.65
C ASN A 67 -8.75 -33.80 -10.18
N GLY A 68 -8.93 -32.88 -9.27
CA GLY A 68 -8.79 -33.11 -7.83
C GLY A 68 -7.36 -33.31 -7.35
N LYS A 69 -6.35 -32.98 -8.14
CA LYS A 69 -4.93 -33.24 -7.83
C LYS A 69 -4.05 -32.01 -8.12
N LEU A 70 -2.99 -31.87 -7.34
CA LEU A 70 -1.84 -31.08 -7.69
C LEU A 70 -1.09 -31.73 -8.84
N VAL A 71 -0.94 -31.03 -9.98
CA VAL A 71 -0.29 -31.54 -11.19
C VAL A 71 1.18 -31.13 -11.25
N ASP A 72 1.46 -29.85 -10.99
CA ASP A 72 2.82 -29.30 -11.01
C ASP A 72 2.89 -28.04 -10.13
N ILE A 73 4.12 -27.61 -9.82
CA ILE A 73 4.40 -26.41 -9.04
C ILE A 73 5.40 -25.55 -9.81
N TYR A 74 5.06 -24.29 -10.02
CA TYR A 74 5.99 -23.27 -10.48
C TYR A 74 6.60 -22.56 -9.29
N HIS A 75 7.92 -22.42 -9.23
CA HIS A 75 8.63 -21.62 -8.25
C HIS A 75 9.05 -20.29 -8.85
N LYS A 76 8.72 -19.18 -8.20
CA LYS A 76 9.06 -17.82 -8.64
C LYS A 76 10.56 -17.68 -8.86
N ILE A 77 10.95 -17.08 -9.98
CA ILE A 77 12.36 -16.95 -10.39
C ILE A 77 12.94 -15.59 -9.96
N TYR A 78 12.23 -14.51 -10.23
CA TYR A 78 12.67 -13.17 -9.86
C TYR A 78 12.09 -12.77 -8.50
N LEU A 79 12.96 -12.71 -7.50
CA LEU A 79 12.61 -12.39 -6.13
C LEU A 79 12.99 -10.93 -5.85
N PRO A 80 12.03 -9.98 -5.81
CA PRO A 80 12.32 -8.59 -5.52
C PRO A 80 12.85 -8.40 -4.10
N ASN A 81 13.85 -7.51 -3.98
CA ASN A 81 14.49 -7.17 -2.71
C ASN A 81 14.74 -5.66 -2.62
N TYR A 82 13.72 -4.88 -2.93
CA TYR A 82 13.71 -3.42 -2.93
C TYR A 82 12.38 -2.87 -2.40
N GLY A 83 12.36 -1.64 -1.90
CA GLY A 83 11.19 -1.00 -1.32
C GLY A 83 10.60 -1.84 -0.18
N VAL A 84 9.37 -2.29 -0.37
CA VAL A 84 8.63 -3.12 0.60
C VAL A 84 8.93 -4.63 0.51
N PHE A 85 9.72 -5.04 -0.47
CA PHE A 85 10.01 -6.45 -0.73
C PHE A 85 11.31 -6.90 -0.07
N ASP A 86 11.25 -8.02 0.62
CA ASP A 86 12.39 -8.74 1.21
C ASP A 86 12.37 -10.23 0.79
N GLU A 87 11.93 -10.56 -0.44
CA GLU A 87 11.69 -11.96 -0.83
C GLU A 87 12.97 -12.81 -0.83
N GLN A 88 14.13 -12.25 -1.22
CA GLN A 88 15.41 -12.97 -1.22
C GLN A 88 15.85 -13.41 0.18
N ARG A 89 15.33 -12.75 1.23
CA ARG A 89 15.64 -13.10 2.63
C ARG A 89 14.97 -14.40 3.06
N TYR A 90 13.82 -14.73 2.46
CA TYR A 90 12.96 -15.82 2.92
C TYR A 90 12.85 -16.96 1.91
N PHE A 91 12.83 -16.65 0.61
CA PHE A 91 12.52 -17.61 -0.43
C PHE A 91 13.74 -17.99 -1.27
N LYS A 92 13.77 -19.26 -1.68
CA LYS A 92 14.65 -19.75 -2.74
C LYS A 92 14.05 -19.44 -4.09
N LYS A 93 14.88 -19.03 -5.06
CA LYS A 93 14.43 -18.83 -6.45
C LYS A 93 14.20 -20.14 -7.16
N GLY A 94 13.22 -20.15 -8.06
CA GLY A 94 13.02 -21.23 -9.04
C GLY A 94 14.08 -21.22 -10.16
N SER A 95 14.06 -22.28 -10.97
CA SER A 95 14.96 -22.44 -12.12
C SER A 95 14.28 -23.05 -13.34
N ILE A 96 12.97 -23.28 -13.30
CA ILE A 96 12.20 -23.92 -14.38
C ILE A 96 11.11 -22.98 -14.86
N CYS A 97 10.99 -22.81 -16.19
CA CYS A 97 9.94 -22.04 -16.85
C CYS A 97 8.94 -22.99 -17.53
N PRO A 98 7.91 -23.47 -16.80
CA PRO A 98 6.99 -24.46 -17.34
C PRO A 98 6.00 -23.84 -18.33
N VAL A 99 5.62 -24.66 -19.32
CA VAL A 99 4.50 -24.43 -20.23
C VAL A 99 3.60 -25.65 -20.20
N TYR A 100 2.33 -25.42 -19.99
CA TYR A 100 1.32 -26.46 -19.78
C TYR A 100 0.41 -26.58 -20.99
N ARG A 101 0.27 -27.78 -21.55
CA ARG A 101 -0.71 -28.06 -22.60
C ARG A 101 -2.06 -28.34 -21.96
N ILE A 102 -3.05 -27.49 -22.24
CA ILE A 102 -4.40 -27.54 -21.69
C ILE A 102 -5.39 -27.35 -22.84
N GLY A 103 -6.16 -28.37 -23.19
CA GLY A 103 -7.15 -28.28 -24.27
C GLY A 103 -6.56 -27.91 -25.64
N GLY A 104 -5.32 -28.31 -25.89
CA GLY A 104 -4.60 -27.99 -27.12
C GLY A 104 -3.80 -26.69 -27.10
N ILE A 105 -4.00 -25.83 -26.09
CA ILE A 105 -3.33 -24.52 -25.94
C ILE A 105 -2.12 -24.66 -25.02
N LEU A 106 -1.05 -23.91 -25.30
CA LEU A 106 0.15 -23.84 -24.49
C LEU A 106 0.10 -22.62 -23.56
N ILE A 107 0.10 -22.87 -22.25
CA ILE A 107 -0.08 -21.84 -21.20
C ILE A 107 1.16 -21.76 -20.32
N GLY A 108 1.80 -20.59 -20.26
CA GLY A 108 2.84 -20.29 -19.28
C GLY A 108 2.23 -19.77 -17.99
N VAL A 109 2.81 -20.15 -16.86
CA VAL A 109 2.44 -19.66 -15.53
C VAL A 109 3.66 -19.04 -14.89
N ASN A 110 3.53 -17.80 -14.39
CA ASN A 110 4.59 -17.13 -13.64
C ASN A 110 4.01 -16.18 -12.56
N ILE A 111 4.87 -15.60 -11.72
CA ILE A 111 4.43 -14.86 -10.53
C ILE A 111 5.01 -13.45 -10.56
N CYS A 112 4.13 -12.44 -10.55
CA CYS A 112 4.40 -11.03 -10.28
C CYS A 112 5.65 -10.51 -11.03
N GLU A 113 6.79 -10.37 -10.34
CA GLU A 113 8.06 -9.80 -10.84
C GLU A 113 8.57 -10.50 -12.11
N ASP A 114 8.21 -11.76 -12.33
CA ASP A 114 8.68 -12.56 -13.48
C ASP A 114 8.27 -11.99 -14.84
N ILE A 115 7.23 -11.14 -14.90
CA ILE A 115 6.76 -10.50 -16.14
C ILE A 115 7.28 -9.05 -16.31
N TRP A 116 7.89 -8.47 -15.27
CA TRP A 116 8.25 -7.05 -15.29
C TRP A 116 9.46 -6.74 -16.19
N TYR A 117 10.34 -7.70 -16.41
CA TYR A 117 11.54 -7.50 -17.21
C TYR A 117 11.32 -7.87 -18.70
N PRO A 118 11.91 -7.13 -19.63
CA PRO A 118 11.83 -7.44 -21.07
C PRO A 118 12.33 -8.84 -21.43
N VAL A 119 13.32 -9.33 -20.69
CA VAL A 119 13.84 -10.69 -20.82
C VAL A 119 13.72 -11.37 -19.47
N GLY A 120 12.98 -12.48 -19.42
CA GLY A 120 12.69 -13.18 -18.18
C GLY A 120 11.92 -14.47 -18.42
N PRO A 121 11.28 -15.03 -17.35
CA PRO A 121 10.50 -16.26 -17.45
C PRO A 121 9.45 -16.23 -18.56
N THR A 122 8.75 -15.11 -18.75
CA THR A 122 7.78 -14.93 -19.86
C THR A 122 8.43 -15.13 -21.22
N THR A 123 9.67 -14.65 -21.44
CA THR A 123 10.40 -14.82 -22.70
C THR A 123 10.73 -16.28 -22.95
N VAL A 124 11.19 -17.04 -21.93
CA VAL A 124 11.47 -18.48 -22.03
C VAL A 124 10.20 -19.25 -22.35
N GLN A 125 9.09 -18.95 -21.66
CA GLN A 125 7.79 -19.59 -21.88
C GLN A 125 7.25 -19.31 -23.29
N CYS A 126 7.37 -18.05 -23.79
CA CYS A 126 6.99 -17.68 -25.15
C CYS A 126 7.77 -18.50 -26.19
N GLN A 127 9.08 -18.63 -26.02
CA GLN A 127 9.92 -19.42 -26.94
C GLN A 127 9.66 -20.93 -26.86
N THR A 128 9.17 -21.40 -25.73
CA THR A 128 8.68 -22.78 -25.55
C THR A 128 7.31 -22.99 -26.19
N GLY A 129 6.71 -21.93 -26.77
CA GLY A 129 5.46 -21.97 -27.52
C GLY A 129 4.23 -21.55 -26.73
N ALA A 130 4.38 -20.91 -25.57
CA ALA A 130 3.22 -20.39 -24.84
C ALA A 130 2.43 -19.40 -25.69
N GLU A 131 1.11 -19.51 -25.66
CA GLU A 131 0.12 -18.65 -26.34
C GLU A 131 -0.59 -17.74 -25.34
N LEU A 132 -0.67 -18.20 -24.09
CA LEU A 132 -1.23 -17.48 -22.97
C LEU A 132 -0.23 -17.50 -21.81
N ILE A 133 -0.04 -16.36 -21.18
CA ILE A 133 0.61 -16.26 -19.88
C ILE A 133 -0.44 -15.95 -18.82
N VAL A 134 -0.46 -16.77 -17.77
CA VAL A 134 -1.19 -16.51 -16.53
C VAL A 134 -0.17 -16.02 -15.50
N ASN A 135 -0.20 -14.73 -15.19
CA ASN A 135 0.66 -14.11 -14.20
C ASN A 135 -0.15 -13.78 -12.96
N ILE A 136 0.14 -14.42 -11.82
CA ILE A 136 -0.56 -14.21 -10.54
C ILE A 136 0.22 -13.27 -9.63
N ASN A 137 -0.48 -12.36 -8.93
CA ASN A 137 0.15 -11.22 -8.27
C ASN A 137 -0.41 -10.89 -6.91
N ALA A 138 0.49 -10.39 -6.06
CA ALA A 138 0.22 -9.51 -4.94
C ALA A 138 1.05 -8.22 -5.13
N SER A 139 0.73 -7.46 -6.19
CA SER A 139 1.43 -6.23 -6.53
C SER A 139 0.85 -5.08 -5.72
N PRO A 140 1.63 -4.47 -4.78
CA PRO A 140 1.13 -3.40 -3.93
C PRO A 140 0.88 -2.13 -4.74
N PHE A 141 -0.15 -1.41 -4.30
CA PHE A 141 -0.56 -0.13 -4.85
C PHE A 141 0.41 1.00 -4.47
N HIS A 142 0.59 1.93 -5.34
CA HIS A 142 0.91 3.34 -5.11
C HIS A 142 0.27 4.18 -6.21
N ALA A 143 0.08 5.48 -5.95
CA ALA A 143 -0.53 6.39 -6.93
C ALA A 143 0.17 6.32 -8.29
N GLY A 144 -0.59 6.22 -9.38
CA GLY A 144 -0.10 6.13 -10.75
C GLY A 144 0.45 4.76 -11.18
N LYS A 145 0.71 3.83 -10.25
CA LYS A 145 1.29 2.52 -10.60
C LYS A 145 0.39 1.69 -11.51
N ARG A 146 -0.91 1.86 -11.39
CA ARG A 146 -1.88 1.09 -12.17
C ARG A 146 -1.73 1.36 -13.66
N ALA A 147 -1.66 2.63 -14.07
CA ALA A 147 -1.45 3.01 -15.47
C ALA A 147 -0.12 2.44 -15.99
N PHE A 148 0.96 2.63 -15.24
CA PHE A 148 2.28 2.07 -15.58
C PHE A 148 2.25 0.54 -15.72
N ARG A 149 1.54 -0.17 -14.84
CA ARG A 149 1.38 -1.62 -14.89
C ARG A 149 0.61 -2.07 -16.13
N GLU A 150 -0.50 -1.38 -16.46
CA GLU A 150 -1.29 -1.68 -17.66
C GLU A 150 -0.47 -1.49 -18.94
N ASP A 151 0.26 -0.39 -19.07
CA ASP A 151 1.15 -0.13 -20.19
C ASP A 151 2.25 -1.18 -20.32
N MET A 152 2.87 -1.56 -19.20
CA MET A 152 3.90 -2.59 -19.17
C MET A 152 3.35 -3.96 -19.62
N ILE A 153 2.17 -4.36 -19.14
CA ILE A 153 1.56 -5.65 -19.54
C ILE A 153 1.15 -5.63 -21.01
N ALA A 154 0.58 -4.54 -21.50
CA ALA A 154 0.28 -4.36 -22.94
C ALA A 154 1.54 -4.50 -23.80
N GLN A 155 2.65 -3.88 -23.38
CA GLN A 155 3.92 -3.99 -24.05
C GLN A 155 4.46 -5.43 -24.06
N ARG A 156 4.40 -6.16 -22.91
CA ARG A 156 4.83 -7.57 -22.85
C ARG A 156 3.99 -8.47 -23.74
N ALA A 157 2.67 -8.26 -23.78
CA ALA A 157 1.78 -9.00 -24.66
C ALA A 157 2.17 -8.77 -26.14
N SER A 158 2.38 -7.51 -26.52
CA SER A 158 2.78 -7.13 -27.89
C SER A 158 4.18 -7.61 -28.26
N ASP A 159 5.19 -7.45 -27.39
CA ASP A 159 6.57 -7.87 -27.64
C ASP A 159 6.68 -9.37 -27.97
N HIS A 160 5.85 -10.17 -27.34
CA HIS A 160 5.86 -11.62 -27.48
C HIS A 160 4.74 -12.17 -28.38
N GLY A 161 3.80 -11.34 -28.81
CA GLY A 161 2.65 -11.76 -29.63
C GLY A 161 1.74 -12.78 -28.95
N LEU A 162 1.60 -12.71 -27.62
CA LEU A 162 0.83 -13.68 -26.81
C LEU A 162 -0.19 -12.99 -25.91
N THR A 163 -1.24 -13.72 -25.55
CA THR A 163 -2.25 -13.24 -24.60
C THR A 163 -1.67 -13.23 -23.18
N VAL A 164 -1.94 -12.19 -22.40
CA VAL A 164 -1.56 -12.09 -20.99
C VAL A 164 -2.81 -11.93 -20.12
N ALA A 165 -3.01 -12.86 -19.20
CA ALA A 165 -3.97 -12.76 -18.10
C ALA A 165 -3.22 -12.43 -16.80
N TYR A 166 -3.28 -11.16 -16.40
CA TYR A 166 -2.67 -10.64 -15.18
C TYR A 166 -3.72 -10.63 -14.07
N VAL A 167 -3.51 -11.44 -13.04
CA VAL A 167 -4.43 -11.58 -11.91
C VAL A 167 -3.80 -10.96 -10.66
N ASN A 168 -4.43 -9.93 -10.08
CA ASN A 168 -3.92 -9.26 -8.89
C ASN A 168 -4.87 -9.42 -7.72
N THR A 169 -4.31 -9.58 -6.51
CA THR A 169 -5.08 -9.62 -5.27
C THR A 169 -5.67 -8.26 -4.96
N VAL A 170 -6.71 -8.22 -4.13
CA VAL A 170 -7.34 -7.00 -3.62
C VAL A 170 -7.42 -7.02 -2.10
N GLY A 171 -7.22 -5.87 -1.47
CA GLY A 171 -7.34 -5.69 -0.02
C GLY A 171 -6.16 -4.94 0.59
N GLY A 172 -6.31 -4.59 1.87
CA GLY A 172 -5.25 -3.99 2.71
C GLY A 172 -4.53 -5.04 3.55
N GLN A 173 -3.24 -4.85 3.74
CA GLN A 173 -2.42 -5.67 4.64
C GLN A 173 -1.33 -4.79 5.26
N ASP A 174 -1.38 -4.60 6.57
CA ASP A 174 -0.52 -3.65 7.29
C ASP A 174 -0.57 -2.24 6.65
N GLU A 175 0.54 -1.75 6.14
CA GLU A 175 0.64 -0.44 5.46
C GLU A 175 0.29 -0.54 3.96
N LEU A 176 0.17 -1.74 3.41
CA LEU A 176 0.03 -1.95 1.97
C LEU A 176 -1.42 -2.14 1.56
N VAL A 177 -1.73 -1.62 0.39
CA VAL A 177 -3.00 -1.86 -0.31
C VAL A 177 -2.71 -2.57 -1.62
N PHE A 178 -3.55 -3.52 -1.97
CA PHE A 178 -3.58 -4.21 -3.25
C PHE A 178 -4.87 -3.82 -3.97
N ASP A 179 -4.73 -3.21 -5.12
CA ASP A 179 -5.83 -2.56 -5.84
C ASP A 179 -6.66 -3.53 -6.71
N GLY A 180 -6.30 -4.82 -6.75
CA GLY A 180 -6.95 -5.77 -7.66
C GLY A 180 -6.76 -5.35 -9.12
N GLY A 181 -7.85 -5.03 -9.81
CA GLY A 181 -7.79 -4.52 -11.17
C GLY A 181 -7.15 -5.51 -12.15
N SER A 182 -7.47 -6.81 -12.03
CA SER A 182 -6.99 -7.85 -12.95
C SER A 182 -7.34 -7.53 -14.38
N ILE A 183 -6.45 -7.85 -15.34
CA ILE A 183 -6.56 -7.44 -16.74
C ILE A 183 -6.17 -8.58 -17.67
N VAL A 184 -6.74 -8.53 -18.88
CA VAL A 184 -6.37 -9.44 -19.97
C VAL A 184 -6.08 -8.63 -21.22
N TYR A 185 -4.90 -8.85 -21.80
CA TYR A 185 -4.47 -8.26 -23.06
C TYR A 185 -4.28 -9.33 -24.13
N ASP A 186 -4.60 -9.01 -25.39
CA ASP A 186 -4.27 -9.87 -26.53
C ASP A 186 -2.82 -9.71 -26.98
N GLY A 187 -2.38 -10.57 -27.92
CA GLY A 187 -1.03 -10.52 -28.49
C GLY A 187 -0.70 -9.27 -29.32
N GLY A 188 -1.65 -8.39 -29.54
CA GLY A 188 -1.44 -7.06 -30.13
C GLY A 188 -1.30 -5.95 -29.09
N GLY A 189 -1.36 -6.28 -27.80
CA GLY A 189 -1.35 -5.29 -26.72
C GLY A 189 -2.70 -4.58 -26.53
N ASN A 190 -3.81 -5.14 -27.06
CA ASN A 190 -5.12 -4.55 -26.86
C ASN A 190 -5.78 -5.11 -25.61
N LEU A 191 -6.38 -4.25 -24.81
CA LEU A 191 -7.11 -4.64 -23.60
C LEU A 191 -8.39 -5.42 -23.99
N LEU A 192 -8.46 -6.69 -23.62
CA LEU A 192 -9.65 -7.52 -23.81
C LEU A 192 -10.65 -7.37 -22.66
N ALA A 193 -10.16 -7.40 -21.41
CA ALA A 193 -11.01 -7.31 -20.24
C ALA A 193 -10.27 -6.65 -19.07
N ARG A 194 -11.03 -6.01 -18.17
CA ARG A 194 -10.55 -5.39 -16.93
C ARG A 194 -11.53 -5.70 -15.80
N ALA A 195 -11.02 -6.11 -14.64
CA ALA A 195 -11.78 -6.20 -13.40
C ALA A 195 -11.90 -4.81 -12.75
N ARG A 196 -12.86 -4.65 -11.84
CA ARG A 196 -12.95 -3.44 -11.02
C ARG A 196 -11.75 -3.34 -10.09
N ALA A 197 -11.27 -2.13 -9.88
CA ALA A 197 -10.23 -1.87 -8.89
C ALA A 197 -10.85 -1.63 -7.50
N PHE A 198 -10.10 -1.98 -6.46
CA PHE A 198 -10.49 -1.86 -5.05
C PHE A 198 -11.76 -2.63 -4.66
N GLU A 199 -12.13 -3.65 -5.44
CA GLU A 199 -13.28 -4.51 -5.19
C GLU A 199 -12.94 -5.96 -5.52
N GLU A 200 -13.49 -6.91 -4.75
CA GLU A 200 -13.48 -8.33 -5.13
C GLU A 200 -14.31 -8.52 -6.41
N ASN A 201 -13.73 -9.17 -7.41
CA ASN A 201 -14.37 -9.33 -8.70
C ASN A 201 -14.02 -10.68 -9.35
N LEU A 202 -15.02 -11.39 -9.84
CA LEU A 202 -14.84 -12.54 -10.73
C LEU A 202 -14.87 -12.07 -12.19
N LEU A 203 -13.69 -11.98 -12.81
CA LEU A 203 -13.53 -11.65 -14.22
C LEU A 203 -13.55 -12.93 -15.06
N VAL A 204 -14.60 -13.08 -15.90
CA VAL A 204 -14.76 -14.21 -16.82
C VAL A 204 -14.61 -13.71 -18.25
N VAL A 205 -13.72 -14.33 -19.02
CA VAL A 205 -13.36 -13.90 -20.38
C VAL A 205 -13.28 -15.11 -21.30
N ASP A 206 -13.91 -15.01 -22.49
CA ASP A 206 -13.66 -15.94 -23.59
C ASP A 206 -12.40 -15.50 -24.34
N LEU A 207 -11.47 -16.42 -24.53
CA LEU A 207 -10.25 -16.23 -25.31
C LEU A 207 -10.27 -17.12 -26.53
N GLU A 208 -9.97 -16.55 -27.69
CA GLU A 208 -9.90 -17.25 -28.97
C GLU A 208 -8.43 -17.44 -29.36
N PHE A 209 -8.05 -18.69 -29.64
CA PHE A 209 -6.71 -19.02 -30.13
C PHE A 209 -6.82 -19.64 -31.52
N PRO A 210 -5.97 -19.22 -32.49
CA PRO A 210 -5.93 -19.83 -33.82
C PRO A 210 -5.57 -21.31 -33.72
N HIS A 211 -6.29 -22.18 -34.45
CA HIS A 211 -6.03 -23.62 -34.44
C HIS A 211 -4.72 -24.02 -35.15
N ASP A 212 -4.20 -23.16 -36.02
CA ASP A 212 -2.96 -23.40 -36.77
C ASP A 212 -1.82 -22.58 -36.16
N ILE A 213 -1.22 -23.09 -35.08
CA ILE A 213 -0.04 -22.47 -34.53
C ILE A 213 1.19 -23.02 -35.23
N PRO A 214 2.01 -22.15 -35.83
CA PRO A 214 3.33 -22.57 -36.26
C PRO A 214 4.12 -23.06 -35.06
N ASN A 215 4.72 -24.23 -35.17
CA ASN A 215 5.72 -24.75 -34.24
C ASN A 215 6.68 -23.60 -33.80
N PRO A 216 7.15 -23.55 -32.54
CA PRO A 216 8.00 -22.48 -32.04
C PRO A 216 9.09 -22.12 -33.05
N LYS A 217 9.08 -20.88 -33.50
CA LYS A 217 9.71 -20.48 -34.75
C LYS A 217 11.22 -20.39 -34.70
N HIS A 218 11.89 -20.47 -33.57
CA HIS A 218 13.35 -20.45 -33.50
C HIS A 218 13.88 -21.10 -32.24
N GLU A 219 14.75 -22.08 -32.42
CA GLU A 219 15.70 -22.41 -31.35
C GLU A 219 16.59 -21.18 -31.11
N PRO A 220 16.66 -20.67 -29.88
CA PRO A 220 17.52 -19.52 -29.61
C PRO A 220 18.96 -19.91 -29.85
N THR A 221 19.66 -19.11 -30.68
CA THR A 221 21.06 -19.35 -31.05
C THR A 221 21.98 -18.27 -30.44
N GLY A 222 23.21 -18.65 -30.12
CA GLY A 222 24.24 -17.71 -29.68
C GLY A 222 24.02 -17.09 -28.29
N ALA A 223 24.35 -15.80 -28.16
CA ALA A 223 24.30 -15.05 -26.91
C ALA A 223 22.90 -15.04 -26.27
N PHE A 224 21.84 -15.06 -27.07
CA PHE A 224 20.47 -15.07 -26.58
C PHE A 224 20.09 -16.40 -25.93
N ALA A 225 20.56 -17.53 -26.45
CA ALA A 225 20.37 -18.85 -25.80
C ALA A 225 21.04 -18.90 -24.42
N SER A 226 22.23 -18.32 -24.29
CA SER A 226 22.93 -18.26 -22.99
C SER A 226 22.21 -17.37 -21.96
N VAL A 227 21.61 -16.26 -22.41
CA VAL A 227 20.80 -15.40 -21.55
C VAL A 227 19.56 -16.13 -21.06
N LEU A 228 18.86 -16.82 -21.95
CA LEU A 228 17.66 -17.57 -21.57
C LEU A 228 17.97 -18.73 -20.62
N SER A 229 19.05 -19.47 -20.84
CA SER A 229 19.48 -20.53 -19.93
C SER A 229 19.86 -20.02 -18.54
N SER A 230 20.26 -18.74 -18.43
CA SER A 230 20.51 -18.09 -17.14
C SER A 230 19.25 -17.69 -16.38
N VAL A 231 18.12 -17.53 -17.10
CA VAL A 231 16.81 -17.23 -16.51
C VAL A 231 16.20 -18.49 -15.89
N GLY A 232 16.07 -19.55 -16.69
CA GLY A 232 15.49 -20.83 -16.27
C GLY A 232 15.35 -21.82 -17.43
N GLU A 233 15.21 -23.10 -17.07
CA GLU A 233 15.08 -24.18 -18.06
C GLU A 233 13.63 -24.30 -18.53
N PRO A 234 13.40 -24.45 -19.86
CA PRO A 234 12.07 -24.72 -20.40
C PRO A 234 11.59 -26.13 -20.03
N LYS A 235 10.31 -26.27 -19.72
CA LYS A 235 9.68 -27.55 -19.44
C LYS A 235 8.27 -27.54 -20.03
N THR A 236 7.88 -28.60 -20.78
CA THR A 236 6.50 -28.74 -21.27
C THR A 236 5.83 -29.91 -20.57
N LEU A 237 4.60 -29.69 -20.09
CA LEU A 237 3.76 -30.74 -19.47
C LEU A 237 2.37 -30.80 -20.14
N SER A 238 1.86 -32.00 -20.43
CA SER A 238 0.46 -32.19 -20.81
C SER A 238 -0.39 -32.32 -19.54
N VAL A 239 -1.43 -31.51 -19.42
CA VAL A 239 -2.31 -31.46 -18.24
C VAL A 239 -3.69 -31.98 -18.58
N SER A 240 -4.26 -31.54 -19.72
CA SER A 240 -5.59 -31.95 -20.16
C SER A 240 -5.70 -31.85 -21.68
N ASP A 241 -6.23 -32.92 -22.30
CA ASP A 241 -6.58 -32.94 -23.72
C ASP A 241 -8.05 -32.56 -23.97
N THR A 242 -8.79 -32.22 -22.90
CA THR A 242 -10.20 -31.84 -23.00
C THR A 242 -10.34 -30.46 -23.62
N VAL A 243 -10.80 -30.40 -24.86
CA VAL A 243 -11.16 -29.16 -25.53
C VAL A 243 -12.56 -28.74 -25.08
N PRO A 244 -12.76 -27.49 -24.67
CA PRO A 244 -14.10 -26.99 -24.33
C PRO A 244 -15.05 -27.19 -25.51
N GLY A 245 -16.23 -27.80 -25.25
CA GLY A 245 -17.25 -27.92 -26.26
C GLY A 245 -17.83 -26.56 -26.68
N ASN A 246 -18.60 -26.55 -27.78
CA ASN A 246 -19.30 -25.36 -28.24
C ASN A 246 -20.16 -24.75 -27.10
N ARG A 247 -19.80 -23.58 -26.65
CA ARG A 247 -20.54 -22.79 -25.67
C ARG A 247 -21.05 -21.51 -26.35
N SER A 248 -22.17 -20.98 -25.87
CA SER A 248 -22.57 -19.63 -26.26
C SER A 248 -21.52 -18.64 -25.79
N ALA A 249 -21.10 -17.74 -26.67
CA ALA A 249 -20.16 -16.69 -26.32
C ALA A 249 -20.68 -15.85 -25.15
N LEU A 250 -19.80 -15.49 -24.24
CA LEU A 250 -20.15 -14.56 -23.17
C LEU A 250 -20.54 -13.20 -23.76
N ASN A 251 -21.62 -12.60 -23.24
CA ASN A 251 -21.93 -11.23 -23.56
C ASN A 251 -20.74 -10.35 -23.17
N ARG A 252 -20.18 -9.59 -24.11
CA ARG A 252 -19.12 -8.61 -23.83
C ARG A 252 -19.65 -7.61 -22.80
N ARG A 253 -19.17 -7.68 -21.58
CA ARG A 253 -19.42 -6.66 -20.56
C ARG A 253 -18.62 -5.41 -20.89
N SER A 254 -19.20 -4.24 -20.60
CA SER A 254 -18.44 -2.99 -20.67
C SER A 254 -17.24 -3.07 -19.73
N LYS A 255 -16.07 -2.63 -20.20
CA LYS A 255 -14.89 -2.52 -19.35
C LYS A 255 -15.18 -1.43 -18.29
N PRO A 256 -14.88 -1.66 -17.00
CA PRO A 256 -14.96 -0.60 -16.00
C PRO A 256 -14.16 0.62 -16.42
N ALA A 257 -14.63 1.81 -16.06
CA ALA A 257 -13.88 3.04 -16.26
C ALA A 257 -12.51 2.97 -15.53
N GLU A 258 -11.57 3.69 -16.06
CA GLU A 258 -10.29 3.89 -15.38
C GLU A 258 -10.51 4.74 -14.13
N ILE A 259 -9.86 4.33 -13.05
CA ILE A 259 -9.77 5.09 -11.80
C ILE A 259 -8.35 5.64 -11.75
N ASN A 260 -8.21 6.94 -11.53
CA ASN A 260 -6.91 7.61 -11.45
C ASN A 260 -6.98 8.85 -10.55
N GLY A 261 -5.82 9.46 -10.28
CA GLY A 261 -5.71 10.69 -9.49
C GLY A 261 -6.32 10.57 -8.09
N PRO A 262 -7.10 11.58 -7.64
CA PRO A 262 -7.65 11.59 -6.29
C PRO A 262 -8.53 10.39 -5.96
N GLU A 263 -9.26 9.86 -6.94
CA GLU A 263 -10.13 8.71 -6.73
C GLU A 263 -9.36 7.45 -6.33
N GLU A 264 -8.27 7.13 -7.03
CA GLU A 264 -7.49 5.92 -6.70
C GLU A 264 -6.84 6.02 -5.31
N ILE A 265 -6.35 7.22 -4.94
CA ILE A 265 -5.76 7.48 -3.63
C ILE A 265 -6.82 7.34 -2.54
N TYR A 266 -7.96 7.99 -2.71
CA TYR A 266 -9.04 7.94 -1.72
C TYR A 266 -9.55 6.52 -1.49
N ARG A 267 -9.78 5.75 -2.56
CA ARG A 267 -10.20 4.35 -2.46
C ARG A 267 -9.15 3.46 -1.79
N ALA A 268 -7.87 3.71 -2.03
CA ALA A 268 -6.78 3.03 -1.34
C ALA A 268 -6.78 3.32 0.17
N LEU A 269 -7.00 4.58 0.56
CA LEU A 269 -7.09 4.98 1.98
C LEU A 269 -8.30 4.34 2.68
N VAL A 270 -9.46 4.33 2.02
CA VAL A 270 -10.67 3.68 2.54
C VAL A 270 -10.46 2.18 2.71
N MET A 271 -9.92 1.50 1.69
CA MET A 271 -9.67 0.05 1.73
C MET A 271 -8.62 -0.31 2.79
N GLY A 272 -7.48 0.39 2.80
CA GLY A 272 -6.40 0.14 3.76
C GLY A 272 -6.87 0.32 5.21
N THR A 273 -7.60 1.40 5.48
CA THR A 273 -8.15 1.68 6.81
C THR A 273 -9.18 0.63 7.22
N GLY A 274 -10.14 0.32 6.36
CA GLY A 274 -11.18 -0.66 6.65
C GLY A 274 -10.62 -2.06 6.90
N ASP A 275 -9.69 -2.51 6.06
CA ASP A 275 -9.08 -3.83 6.19
C ASP A 275 -8.16 -3.93 7.41
N TYR A 276 -7.38 -2.89 7.71
CA TYR A 276 -6.55 -2.87 8.91
C TYR A 276 -7.39 -3.09 10.17
N LEU A 277 -8.49 -2.35 10.32
CA LEU A 277 -9.36 -2.50 11.49
C LEU A 277 -10.02 -3.88 11.54
N ARG A 278 -10.65 -4.31 10.44
CA ARG A 278 -11.36 -5.60 10.40
C ARG A 278 -10.42 -6.78 10.66
N LYS A 279 -9.26 -6.82 10.00
CA LYS A 279 -8.27 -7.90 10.14
C LYS A 279 -7.57 -7.90 11.50
N SER A 280 -7.46 -6.74 12.16
CA SER A 280 -6.93 -6.61 13.52
C SER A 280 -7.99 -6.82 14.62
N GLY A 281 -9.26 -7.07 14.24
CA GLY A 281 -10.35 -7.36 15.17
C GLY A 281 -10.99 -6.13 15.83
N PHE A 282 -10.72 -4.91 15.32
CA PHE A 282 -11.38 -3.70 15.80
C PHE A 282 -12.72 -3.47 15.10
N SER A 283 -13.75 -3.18 15.89
CA SER A 283 -15.10 -2.91 15.38
C SER A 283 -15.40 -1.42 15.22
N LYS A 284 -14.72 -0.55 15.97
CA LYS A 284 -14.94 0.90 15.96
C LYS A 284 -13.64 1.69 15.95
N ALA A 285 -13.71 2.87 15.35
CA ALA A 285 -12.64 3.86 15.33
C ALA A 285 -12.98 5.08 16.17
N LEU A 286 -11.95 5.67 16.78
CA LEU A 286 -11.99 6.90 17.54
C LEU A 286 -11.08 7.95 16.89
N ILE A 287 -11.56 9.18 16.72
CA ILE A 287 -10.82 10.26 16.06
C ILE A 287 -10.90 11.53 16.89
N GLY A 288 -9.75 12.18 17.11
CA GLY A 288 -9.72 13.55 17.63
C GLY A 288 -10.09 14.54 16.51
N LEU A 289 -11.23 15.22 16.64
CA LEU A 289 -11.65 16.26 15.70
C LEU A 289 -11.18 17.63 16.18
N SER A 290 -10.30 18.24 15.40
CA SER A 290 -9.73 19.57 15.70
C SER A 290 -10.41 20.72 14.95
N GLY A 291 -11.32 20.42 14.02
CA GLY A 291 -11.85 21.40 13.07
C GLY A 291 -10.87 21.72 11.94
N GLY A 292 -9.75 21.01 11.84
CA GLY A 292 -8.79 21.12 10.75
C GLY A 292 -9.00 20.07 9.66
N ILE A 293 -8.44 20.33 8.47
CA ILE A 293 -8.66 19.55 7.25
C ILE A 293 -8.20 18.08 7.37
N ASP A 294 -7.09 17.81 8.09
CA ASP A 294 -6.56 16.44 8.23
C ASP A 294 -7.50 15.57 9.05
N SER A 295 -8.02 16.09 10.17
CA SER A 295 -9.00 15.39 10.99
C SER A 295 -10.32 15.19 10.25
N ALA A 296 -10.71 16.14 9.41
CA ALA A 296 -11.93 16.06 8.59
C ALA A 296 -11.80 14.98 7.51
N LEU A 297 -10.68 14.94 6.79
CA LEU A 297 -10.44 13.89 5.79
C LEU A 297 -10.35 12.50 6.43
N THR A 298 -9.64 12.39 7.58
CA THR A 298 -9.55 11.14 8.33
C THR A 298 -10.93 10.64 8.74
N ALA A 299 -11.81 11.53 9.22
CA ALA A 299 -13.18 11.16 9.60
C ALA A 299 -14.02 10.72 8.39
N ALA A 300 -13.92 11.41 7.26
CA ALA A 300 -14.60 11.03 6.03
C ALA A 300 -14.16 9.64 5.55
N ILE A 301 -12.85 9.38 5.49
CA ILE A 301 -12.30 8.07 5.12
C ILE A 301 -12.75 6.98 6.09
N ALA A 302 -12.73 7.25 7.40
CA ALA A 302 -13.15 6.28 8.40
C ALA A 302 -14.64 5.93 8.27
N VAL A 303 -15.50 6.91 8.03
CA VAL A 303 -16.96 6.68 7.83
C VAL A 303 -17.21 5.90 6.54
N ASP A 304 -16.51 6.22 5.46
CA ASP A 304 -16.65 5.48 4.19
C ASP A 304 -16.09 4.05 4.29
N ALA A 305 -15.11 3.82 5.16
CA ALA A 305 -14.50 2.50 5.37
C ALA A 305 -15.28 1.57 6.32
N LEU A 306 -15.93 2.13 7.35
CA LEU A 306 -16.48 1.39 8.49
C LEU A 306 -18.00 1.55 8.65
N GLY A 307 -18.58 2.58 8.04
CA GLY A 307 -19.94 3.05 8.33
C GLY A 307 -19.97 4.01 9.53
N LYS A 308 -20.87 4.98 9.48
CA LYS A 308 -20.99 6.07 10.46
C LYS A 308 -21.22 5.60 11.89
N GLU A 309 -21.87 4.45 12.09
CA GLU A 309 -22.17 3.86 13.39
C GLU A 309 -20.90 3.33 14.11
N ASN A 310 -19.83 3.16 13.36
CA ASN A 310 -18.57 2.61 13.81
C ASN A 310 -17.45 3.65 13.95
N VAL A 311 -17.79 4.94 13.84
CA VAL A 311 -16.83 6.04 13.99
C VAL A 311 -17.32 7.02 15.05
N VAL A 312 -16.46 7.32 16.02
CA VAL A 312 -16.75 8.29 17.09
C VAL A 312 -15.70 9.40 17.01
N GLY A 313 -16.17 10.64 16.92
CA GLY A 313 -15.33 11.84 17.02
C GLY A 313 -15.28 12.36 18.45
N ILE A 314 -14.12 12.88 18.86
CA ILE A 314 -14.01 13.66 20.10
C ILE A 314 -13.39 15.02 19.78
N THR A 315 -14.12 16.09 20.02
CA THR A 315 -13.55 17.43 20.07
C THR A 315 -13.06 17.75 21.48
N MET A 316 -11.86 18.30 21.58
CA MET A 316 -11.16 18.51 22.86
C MET A 316 -10.65 19.95 22.95
N PRO A 317 -11.56 20.94 23.09
CA PRO A 317 -11.19 22.34 23.10
C PRO A 317 -10.34 22.73 24.31
N SER A 318 -9.39 23.65 24.08
CA SER A 318 -8.65 24.39 25.10
C SER A 318 -8.97 25.89 24.98
N ARG A 319 -8.35 26.72 25.84
CA ARG A 319 -8.46 28.17 25.76
C ARG A 319 -7.97 28.79 24.45
N TYR A 320 -7.21 28.04 23.65
CA TYR A 320 -6.66 28.49 22.36
C TYR A 320 -7.48 27.99 21.17
N SER A 321 -8.45 27.12 21.40
CA SER A 321 -9.34 26.63 20.34
C SER A 321 -10.32 27.70 19.93
N SER A 322 -10.41 27.97 18.63
CA SER A 322 -11.37 28.92 18.08
C SER A 322 -12.80 28.39 18.14
N ASP A 323 -13.78 29.28 18.31
CA ASP A 323 -15.20 28.90 18.21
C ASP A 323 -15.52 28.27 16.84
N GLY A 324 -14.83 28.74 15.77
CA GLY A 324 -14.93 28.20 14.43
C GLY A 324 -14.52 26.72 14.37
N SER A 325 -13.43 26.33 15.02
CA SER A 325 -12.96 24.92 15.01
C SER A 325 -13.94 23.97 15.71
N ILE A 326 -14.64 24.44 16.75
CA ILE A 326 -15.67 23.64 17.43
C ILE A 326 -16.89 23.48 16.52
N SER A 327 -17.42 24.58 15.95
CA SER A 327 -18.57 24.54 15.05
C SER A 327 -18.31 23.75 13.76
N ASP A 328 -17.08 23.82 13.23
CA ASP A 328 -16.63 23.06 12.06
C ASP A 328 -16.64 21.55 12.35
N SER A 329 -16.15 21.14 13.53
CA SER A 329 -16.20 19.73 13.99
C SER A 329 -17.63 19.21 14.16
N GLU A 330 -18.53 20.04 14.71
CA GLU A 330 -19.96 19.72 14.86
C GLU A 330 -20.63 19.57 13.49
N SER A 331 -20.40 20.53 12.60
CA SER A 331 -20.94 20.51 11.23
C SER A 331 -20.47 19.27 10.45
N LEU A 332 -19.19 18.95 10.54
CA LEU A 332 -18.61 17.75 9.92
C LEU A 332 -19.25 16.47 10.45
N ALA A 333 -19.35 16.33 11.77
CA ALA A 333 -19.94 15.15 12.40
C ALA A 333 -21.40 14.97 12.02
N ASN A 334 -22.18 16.05 11.97
CA ASN A 334 -23.57 16.05 11.51
C ASN A 334 -23.69 15.64 10.03
N ASN A 335 -22.83 16.17 9.15
CA ASN A 335 -22.83 15.83 7.73
C ASN A 335 -22.48 14.35 7.49
N LEU A 336 -21.51 13.82 8.25
CA LEU A 336 -21.11 12.41 8.22
C LEU A 336 -22.13 11.50 8.95
N GLY A 337 -22.98 12.07 9.79
CA GLY A 337 -23.94 11.33 10.63
C GLY A 337 -23.28 10.48 11.71
N MET A 338 -22.06 10.82 12.13
CA MET A 338 -21.29 10.11 13.15
C MET A 338 -21.50 10.72 14.54
N GLU A 339 -21.26 9.91 15.59
CA GLU A 339 -21.30 10.36 16.98
C GLU A 339 -20.15 11.32 17.30
N LEU A 340 -20.44 12.42 18.01
CA LEU A 340 -19.45 13.40 18.45
C LEU A 340 -19.55 13.63 19.96
N TRP A 341 -18.40 13.54 20.63
CA TRP A 341 -18.25 13.92 22.04
C TRP A 341 -17.49 15.23 22.17
N ASN A 342 -17.89 16.08 23.12
CA ASN A 342 -17.17 17.28 23.46
C ASN A 342 -16.53 17.10 24.85
N VAL A 343 -15.20 17.08 24.92
CA VAL A 343 -14.42 16.82 26.15
C VAL A 343 -13.37 17.94 26.31
N PRO A 344 -13.72 19.07 26.92
CA PRO A 344 -12.77 20.17 27.15
C PRO A 344 -11.57 19.74 27.99
N ILE A 345 -10.36 20.10 27.58
CA ILE A 345 -9.11 19.68 28.23
C ILE A 345 -8.55 20.70 29.21
N GLU A 346 -9.20 21.84 29.37
CA GLU A 346 -8.69 23.00 30.12
C GLU A 346 -8.27 22.66 31.57
N GLN A 347 -9.10 21.88 32.29
CA GLN A 347 -8.80 21.50 33.68
C GLN A 347 -7.54 20.65 33.79
N ALA A 348 -7.38 19.67 32.89
CA ALA A 348 -6.20 18.81 32.88
C ALA A 348 -4.94 19.60 32.47
N HIS A 349 -5.04 20.45 31.45
CA HIS A 349 -3.95 21.30 31.02
C HIS A 349 -3.49 22.24 32.15
N GLN A 350 -4.42 22.90 32.84
CA GLN A 350 -4.11 23.76 33.97
C GLN A 350 -3.44 22.99 35.12
N ALA A 351 -3.92 21.78 35.43
CA ALA A 351 -3.32 20.95 36.48
C ALA A 351 -1.86 20.61 36.19
N PHE A 352 -1.50 20.26 34.95
CA PHE A 352 -0.11 20.03 34.55
C PHE A 352 0.75 21.29 34.66
N THR A 353 0.21 22.43 34.26
CA THR A 353 0.91 23.72 34.34
C THR A 353 1.17 24.09 35.79
N ASP A 354 0.18 23.94 36.66
CA ASP A 354 0.29 24.24 38.09
C ASP A 354 1.30 23.33 38.80
N MET A 355 1.35 22.03 38.49
CA MET A 355 2.34 21.09 39.05
C MET A 355 3.79 21.47 38.74
N LEU A 356 4.04 22.12 37.62
CA LEU A 356 5.39 22.46 37.16
C LEU A 356 5.75 23.94 37.39
N LYS A 357 4.80 24.78 37.83
CA LYS A 357 4.93 26.20 37.98
C LYS A 357 6.21 26.63 38.70
N ASP A 358 6.48 26.04 39.88
CA ASP A 358 7.65 26.41 40.68
C ASP A 358 8.98 25.98 40.02
N ARG A 359 8.93 24.97 39.13
CA ARG A 359 10.12 24.49 38.40
C ARG A 359 10.39 25.31 37.15
N PHE A 360 9.35 25.91 36.57
CA PHE A 360 9.44 26.72 35.37
C PHE A 360 9.53 28.23 35.70
N GLU A 361 9.62 28.57 36.99
CA GLU A 361 9.83 29.96 37.42
C GLU A 361 11.10 30.51 36.76
N ASN A 362 11.00 31.72 36.19
CA ASN A 362 12.06 32.36 35.44
C ASN A 362 12.46 31.73 34.10
N THR A 363 11.64 30.83 33.51
CA THR A 363 11.76 30.39 32.11
C THR A 363 10.68 31.05 31.26
N GLU A 364 10.97 31.27 29.99
CA GLU A 364 9.96 31.68 29.02
C GLU A 364 9.12 30.50 28.55
N ALA A 365 7.83 30.71 28.27
CA ALA A 365 6.97 29.70 27.64
C ALA A 365 7.51 29.30 26.27
N ASN A 366 7.45 28.01 25.96
CA ASN A 366 7.94 27.45 24.70
C ASN A 366 7.11 26.21 24.29
N VAL A 367 7.66 25.38 23.41
CA VAL A 367 7.01 24.15 22.94
C VAL A 367 6.64 23.14 24.05
N ALA A 368 7.13 23.32 25.28
CA ALA A 368 6.79 22.44 26.39
C ALA A 368 5.30 22.59 26.78
N GLU A 369 4.84 23.83 26.93
CA GLU A 369 3.46 24.17 27.26
C GLU A 369 2.50 23.80 26.11
N GLU A 370 2.90 24.05 24.86
CA GLU A 370 2.15 23.63 23.67
C GLU A 370 1.96 22.12 23.64
N ASN A 371 3.04 21.36 23.81
CA ASN A 371 3.03 19.91 23.75
C ASN A 371 2.26 19.25 24.91
N VAL A 372 2.09 19.89 26.07
CA VAL A 372 1.22 19.39 27.15
C VAL A 372 -0.20 19.26 26.65
N GLN A 373 -0.72 20.22 25.89
CA GLN A 373 -2.10 20.14 25.36
C GLN A 373 -2.26 18.94 24.44
N ALA A 374 -1.33 18.75 23.49
CA ALA A 374 -1.37 17.61 22.57
C ALA A 374 -1.33 16.27 23.33
N ARG A 375 -0.50 16.16 24.38
CA ARG A 375 -0.41 14.95 25.22
C ARG A 375 -1.65 14.72 26.05
N VAL A 376 -2.27 15.76 26.60
CA VAL A 376 -3.57 15.63 27.30
C VAL A 376 -4.64 15.10 26.37
N ARG A 377 -4.73 15.62 25.14
CA ARG A 377 -5.63 15.09 24.10
C ARG A 377 -5.34 13.63 23.78
N GLY A 378 -4.07 13.28 23.60
CA GLY A 378 -3.66 11.88 23.40
C GLY A 378 -4.06 10.97 24.56
N ASN A 379 -3.90 11.42 25.82
CA ASN A 379 -4.33 10.68 27.00
C ASN A 379 -5.85 10.47 27.05
N VAL A 380 -6.65 11.47 26.69
CA VAL A 380 -8.12 11.34 26.62
C VAL A 380 -8.49 10.27 25.59
N LEU A 381 -7.96 10.38 24.36
CA LEU A 381 -8.23 9.41 23.29
C LEU A 381 -7.84 7.98 23.68
N MET A 382 -6.63 7.80 24.23
CA MET A 382 -6.15 6.47 24.64
C MET A 382 -6.92 5.90 25.84
N THR A 383 -7.41 6.75 26.74
CA THR A 383 -8.28 6.32 27.86
C THR A 383 -9.61 5.80 27.33
N VAL A 384 -10.23 6.50 26.39
CA VAL A 384 -11.48 6.07 25.75
C VAL A 384 -11.24 4.78 24.96
N SER A 385 -10.16 4.73 24.19
CA SER A 385 -9.74 3.54 23.44
C SER A 385 -9.66 2.30 24.34
N ASN A 386 -8.94 2.39 25.44
CA ASN A 386 -8.79 1.29 26.38
C ASN A 386 -10.10 0.92 27.09
N LYS A 387 -10.97 1.89 27.34
CA LYS A 387 -12.25 1.66 28.02
C LYS A 387 -13.23 0.87 27.17
N PHE A 388 -13.25 1.14 25.86
CA PHE A 388 -14.26 0.59 24.94
C PHE A 388 -13.69 -0.42 23.94
N GLY A 389 -12.37 -0.60 23.87
CA GLY A 389 -11.72 -1.48 22.89
C GLY A 389 -11.74 -0.91 21.47
N TRP A 390 -11.83 0.40 21.30
CA TRP A 390 -11.83 1.08 20.02
C TRP A 390 -10.40 1.49 19.63
N ILE A 391 -10.10 1.52 18.35
CA ILE A 391 -8.79 1.98 17.88
C ILE A 391 -8.81 3.49 17.65
N VAL A 392 -7.73 4.17 18.06
CA VAL A 392 -7.53 5.59 17.74
C VAL A 392 -6.90 5.71 16.37
N LEU A 393 -7.53 6.48 15.45
CA LEU A 393 -6.96 6.90 14.18
C LEU A 393 -6.27 8.25 14.37
N THR A 394 -4.98 8.31 14.01
CA THR A 394 -4.23 9.58 14.01
C THR A 394 -4.41 10.30 12.68
N THR A 395 -4.25 11.61 12.71
CA THR A 395 -4.59 12.50 11.58
C THR A 395 -3.38 13.16 10.93
N GLY A 396 -2.16 12.89 11.41
CA GLY A 396 -0.94 13.47 10.86
C GLY A 396 -0.68 13.02 9.42
N ASN A 397 -0.35 13.96 8.55
CA ASN A 397 -0.06 13.76 7.13
C ASN A 397 1.44 13.58 6.84
N LYS A 398 1.82 13.32 5.57
CA LYS A 398 3.22 13.08 5.17
C LYS A 398 4.11 14.29 5.37
N SER A 399 3.61 15.50 5.12
CA SER A 399 4.35 16.75 5.23
C SER A 399 4.71 17.04 6.69
N ASP A 400 3.75 16.85 7.62
CA ASP A 400 3.98 16.96 9.06
C ASP A 400 4.99 15.91 9.54
N MET A 401 4.86 14.67 9.09
CA MET A 401 5.81 13.59 9.40
C MET A 401 7.21 13.88 8.86
N ALA A 402 7.32 14.48 7.68
CA ALA A 402 8.60 14.87 7.09
C ALA A 402 9.29 15.92 7.94
N MET A 403 8.60 17.01 8.25
CA MET A 403 9.13 18.12 9.02
C MET A 403 9.24 17.84 10.53
N GLY A 404 8.59 16.77 11.00
CA GLY A 404 8.48 16.49 12.43
C GLY A 404 7.57 17.48 13.18
N TYR A 405 6.64 18.09 12.46
CA TYR A 405 5.62 18.98 13.00
C TYR A 405 4.51 18.19 13.68
N ALA A 406 4.89 17.50 14.73
CA ALA A 406 4.06 16.60 15.51
C ALA A 406 4.61 16.44 16.93
N SER A 407 3.73 16.23 17.91
CA SER A 407 4.10 16.01 19.31
C SER A 407 4.19 14.54 19.64
N LEU A 408 5.37 14.07 20.08
CA LEU A 408 5.52 12.72 20.59
C LEU A 408 4.53 12.44 21.73
N TYR A 409 3.82 11.31 21.64
CA TYR A 409 2.81 10.89 22.62
C TYR A 409 1.62 11.87 22.74
N GLY A 410 1.47 12.79 21.78
CA GLY A 410 0.34 13.71 21.66
C GLY A 410 -0.54 13.35 20.46
N ASP A 411 -0.51 14.16 19.41
CA ASP A 411 -1.25 13.97 18.16
C ASP A 411 -0.80 12.72 17.36
N MET A 412 0.40 12.19 17.64
CA MET A 412 0.88 10.91 17.10
C MET A 412 0.35 9.69 17.88
N ALA A 413 -0.35 9.88 19.01
CA ALA A 413 -0.84 8.78 19.83
C ALA A 413 -2.05 8.11 19.19
N GLY A 414 -1.90 6.86 18.77
CA GLY A 414 -2.97 6.08 18.16
C GLY A 414 -2.51 4.72 17.67
N GLY A 415 -3.42 3.97 17.07
CA GLY A 415 -3.16 2.62 16.58
C GLY A 415 -2.98 2.53 15.06
N PHE A 416 -3.47 3.55 14.31
CA PHE A 416 -3.32 3.61 12.85
C PHE A 416 -3.33 5.05 12.35
N ALA A 417 -2.45 5.38 11.41
CA ALA A 417 -2.24 6.72 10.87
C ALA A 417 -2.72 6.79 9.41
N VAL A 418 -4.00 7.18 9.23
CA VAL A 418 -4.68 7.11 7.93
C VAL A 418 -3.95 7.92 6.85
N LEU A 419 -3.50 9.14 7.17
CA LEU A 419 -2.90 10.08 6.22
C LEU A 419 -1.36 10.11 6.26
N LYS A 420 -0.72 9.17 6.96
CA LYS A 420 0.74 9.15 7.20
C LYS A 420 1.60 9.36 5.96
N ASP A 421 1.15 8.86 4.81
CA ASP A 421 1.87 8.93 3.54
C ASP A 421 1.16 9.83 2.50
N VAL A 422 0.24 10.70 2.94
CA VAL A 422 -0.49 11.65 2.10
C VAL A 422 0.11 13.04 2.25
N PRO A 423 0.70 13.66 1.20
CA PRO A 423 1.14 15.06 1.23
C PRO A 423 0.01 16.02 1.55
N LYS A 424 0.30 17.15 2.20
CA LYS A 424 -0.72 18.13 2.59
C LYS A 424 -1.50 18.69 1.40
N THR A 425 -0.82 18.96 0.30
CA THR A 425 -1.47 19.40 -0.94
C THR A 425 -2.48 18.39 -1.45
N THR A 426 -2.13 17.09 -1.38
CA THR A 426 -3.04 15.99 -1.72
C THR A 426 -4.21 15.88 -0.73
N VAL A 427 -4.02 16.19 0.57
CA VAL A 427 -5.13 16.23 1.54
C VAL A 427 -6.20 17.23 1.09
N PHE A 428 -5.81 18.44 0.66
CA PHE A 428 -6.75 19.43 0.12
C PHE A 428 -7.45 18.95 -1.14
N GLU A 429 -6.71 18.30 -2.04
CA GLU A 429 -7.25 17.74 -3.27
C GLU A 429 -8.30 16.65 -2.99
N LEU A 430 -7.99 15.72 -2.08
CA LEU A 430 -8.90 14.65 -1.69
C LEU A 430 -10.17 15.17 -1.03
N CYS A 431 -10.09 16.21 -0.19
CA CYS A 431 -11.27 16.83 0.42
C CYS A 431 -12.19 17.44 -0.64
N ARG A 432 -11.62 18.17 -1.61
CA ARG A 432 -12.40 18.75 -2.72
C ARG A 432 -13.04 17.68 -3.59
N TRP A 433 -12.25 16.66 -3.96
CA TRP A 433 -12.74 15.52 -4.75
C TRP A 433 -13.87 14.79 -4.01
N ARG A 434 -13.70 14.47 -2.72
CA ARG A 434 -14.72 13.76 -1.94
C ARG A 434 -16.03 14.56 -1.84
N ASN A 435 -15.95 15.86 -1.74
CA ASN A 435 -17.12 16.74 -1.75
C ASN A 435 -17.89 16.75 -3.07
N GLN A 436 -17.22 16.48 -4.20
CA GLN A 436 -17.84 16.39 -5.52
C GLN A 436 -18.43 15.00 -5.78
N GLU A 437 -17.78 13.93 -5.33
CA GLU A 437 -18.05 12.54 -5.68
C GLU A 437 -18.73 11.74 -4.56
N GLY A 438 -19.55 12.39 -3.73
CA GLY A 438 -20.24 11.74 -2.60
C GLY A 438 -21.06 10.52 -2.99
N GLN A 439 -21.68 10.54 -4.16
CA GLN A 439 -22.49 9.43 -4.66
C GLN A 439 -21.71 8.13 -4.86
N ALA A 440 -20.41 8.21 -5.16
CA ALA A 440 -19.54 7.05 -5.32
C ALA A 440 -19.41 6.21 -4.02
N PHE A 441 -19.73 6.81 -2.88
CA PHE A 441 -19.70 6.19 -1.54
C PHE A 441 -21.09 6.07 -0.91
N GLY A 442 -22.16 6.28 -1.69
CA GLY A 442 -23.53 6.19 -1.19
C GLY A 442 -23.92 7.31 -0.23
N THR A 443 -23.21 8.44 -0.27
CA THR A 443 -23.44 9.62 0.59
C THR A 443 -23.73 10.86 -0.25
N ILE A 444 -24.01 11.98 0.43
CA ILE A 444 -24.22 13.27 -0.22
C ILE A 444 -22.88 13.93 -0.58
N ASN A 445 -22.92 14.86 -1.53
CA ASN A 445 -21.81 15.76 -1.81
C ASN A 445 -21.66 16.80 -0.69
N ASN A 446 -20.50 17.49 -0.64
CA ASN A 446 -20.20 18.55 0.33
C ASN A 446 -20.30 18.11 1.80
N ILE A 447 -19.80 16.91 2.11
CA ILE A 447 -19.79 16.41 3.50
C ILE A 447 -18.76 17.12 4.38
N ILE A 448 -17.64 17.57 3.80
CA ILE A 448 -16.62 18.34 4.50
C ILE A 448 -16.99 19.82 4.36
N PRO A 449 -17.27 20.55 5.45
CA PRO A 449 -17.59 21.98 5.39
C PRO A 449 -16.52 22.76 4.62
N ILE A 450 -16.95 23.71 3.79
CA ILE A 450 -16.03 24.49 2.95
C ILE A 450 -15.10 25.36 3.82
N GLU A 451 -15.57 25.79 4.97
CA GLU A 451 -14.81 26.54 5.95
C GLU A 451 -13.56 25.80 6.43
N ILE A 452 -13.65 24.46 6.57
CA ILE A 452 -12.51 23.59 6.90
C ILE A 452 -11.49 23.56 5.76
N ILE A 453 -11.94 23.56 4.51
CA ILE A 453 -11.07 23.47 3.33
C ILE A 453 -10.37 24.81 3.05
N GLU A 454 -11.04 25.92 3.31
CA GLU A 454 -10.54 27.26 3.01
C GLU A 454 -9.75 27.89 4.19
N LYS A 455 -9.94 27.37 5.41
CA LYS A 455 -9.24 27.83 6.59
C LYS A 455 -7.73 27.58 6.47
N PRO A 456 -6.88 28.60 6.77
CA PRO A 456 -5.44 28.37 6.87
C PRO A 456 -5.11 27.30 7.93
N PRO A 457 -4.20 26.36 7.64
CA PRO A 457 -3.81 25.34 8.59
C PRO A 457 -3.19 25.89 9.87
N SER A 458 -3.61 25.35 11.02
CA SER A 458 -3.11 25.74 12.34
C SER A 458 -3.24 24.59 13.33
N ALA A 459 -2.24 24.42 14.20
CA ALA A 459 -2.28 23.48 15.31
C ALA A 459 -3.08 23.99 16.52
N GLU A 460 -3.43 25.28 16.59
CA GLU A 460 -4.17 25.95 17.68
C GLU A 460 -3.64 25.62 19.10
N LEU A 461 -2.31 25.56 19.26
CA LEU A 461 -1.67 25.29 20.55
C LEU A 461 -1.24 26.60 21.26
N ARG A 462 -1.26 27.72 20.55
CA ARG A 462 -1.02 29.10 21.04
C ARG A 462 -1.91 30.08 20.30
N ALA A 463 -2.01 31.30 20.82
CA ALA A 463 -2.80 32.36 20.18
C ALA A 463 -2.29 32.69 18.76
N GLU A 464 -3.21 32.86 17.81
CA GLU A 464 -2.95 33.27 16.41
C GLU A 464 -1.91 32.41 15.68
N GLN A 465 -1.73 31.17 16.06
CA GLN A 465 -0.77 30.26 15.44
C GLN A 465 -1.21 29.88 14.03
N LEU A 466 -0.26 29.90 13.08
CA LEU A 466 -0.39 29.34 11.74
C LEU A 466 0.75 28.35 11.48
N ASP A 467 0.51 27.34 10.65
CA ASP A 467 1.56 26.38 10.25
C ASP A 467 2.69 27.10 9.50
N SER A 468 2.36 28.13 8.70
CA SER A 468 3.32 28.99 8.00
C SER A 468 4.28 29.76 8.89
N ASP A 469 4.01 29.86 10.21
CA ASP A 469 4.98 30.43 11.17
C ASP A 469 6.24 29.57 11.30
N SER A 470 6.14 28.27 11.01
CA SER A 470 7.19 27.26 11.26
C SER A 470 7.57 26.46 10.02
N LEU A 471 6.69 26.34 9.05
CA LEU A 471 6.84 25.53 7.84
C LEU A 471 6.84 26.43 6.60
N PRO A 472 7.56 26.03 5.53
CA PRO A 472 7.34 26.61 4.20
C PRO A 472 5.90 26.35 3.74
N GLU A 473 5.39 27.19 2.82
CA GLU A 473 4.11 26.93 2.15
C GLU A 473 4.08 25.52 1.57
N TYR A 474 2.97 24.80 1.73
CA TYR A 474 2.88 23.38 1.37
C TYR A 474 3.10 23.13 -0.13
N GLU A 475 2.73 24.06 -1.00
CA GLU A 475 2.98 24.02 -2.44
C GLU A 475 4.48 24.06 -2.78
N ILE A 476 5.32 24.54 -1.87
CA ILE A 476 6.79 24.54 -1.98
C ILE A 476 7.38 23.33 -1.24
N LEU A 477 6.84 23.02 -0.06
CA LEU A 477 7.34 21.97 0.82
C LEU A 477 7.17 20.59 0.21
N ASP A 478 5.95 20.26 -0.25
CA ASP A 478 5.62 18.91 -0.70
C ASP A 478 6.45 18.46 -1.92
N PRO A 479 6.67 19.29 -2.97
CA PRO A 479 7.57 18.92 -4.06
C PRO A 479 9.03 18.69 -3.62
N ILE A 480 9.53 19.41 -2.60
CA ILE A 480 10.88 19.18 -2.07
C ILE A 480 10.93 17.87 -1.26
N VAL A 481 9.89 17.58 -0.49
CA VAL A 481 9.77 16.30 0.24
C VAL A 481 9.71 15.13 -0.75
N GLU A 482 8.92 15.23 -1.82
CA GLU A 482 8.86 14.24 -2.89
C GLU A 482 10.24 14.03 -3.51
N ALA A 483 10.88 15.09 -3.99
CA ALA A 483 12.21 15.05 -4.60
C ALA A 483 13.26 14.39 -3.70
N TYR A 484 13.25 14.72 -2.40
CA TYR A 484 14.24 14.19 -1.45
C TYR A 484 13.91 12.78 -0.97
N VAL A 485 12.64 12.48 -0.67
CA VAL A 485 12.23 11.22 -0.02
C VAL A 485 11.92 10.14 -1.05
N GLU A 486 11.21 10.51 -2.12
CA GLU A 486 10.71 9.57 -3.11
C GLU A 486 11.68 9.39 -4.27
N ASP A 487 12.18 10.48 -4.84
CA ASP A 487 13.10 10.48 -5.98
C ASP A 487 14.59 10.33 -5.58
N ASP A 488 14.90 10.41 -4.28
CA ASP A 488 16.26 10.26 -3.72
C ASP A 488 17.25 11.30 -4.28
N LEU A 489 16.76 12.49 -4.63
CA LEU A 489 17.59 13.55 -5.20
C LEU A 489 18.52 14.16 -4.16
N SER A 490 19.74 14.44 -4.59
CA SER A 490 20.70 15.18 -3.78
C SER A 490 20.30 16.68 -3.67
N TYR A 491 20.88 17.37 -2.70
CA TYR A 491 20.75 18.84 -2.59
C TYR A 491 21.07 19.54 -3.91
N GLN A 492 22.15 19.11 -4.59
CA GLN A 492 22.59 19.71 -5.86
C GLN A 492 21.61 19.46 -7.00
N ASP A 493 21.05 18.25 -7.09
CA ASP A 493 20.02 17.92 -8.09
C ASP A 493 18.77 18.78 -7.90
N MET A 494 18.36 18.98 -6.66
CA MET A 494 17.19 19.83 -6.34
C MET A 494 17.44 21.31 -6.67
N VAL A 495 18.64 21.83 -6.39
CA VAL A 495 19.02 23.19 -6.81
C VAL A 495 19.03 23.30 -8.34
N ALA A 496 19.53 22.29 -9.05
CA ALA A 496 19.53 22.26 -10.51
C ALA A 496 18.10 22.19 -11.11
N LYS A 497 17.14 21.61 -10.36
CA LYS A 497 15.72 21.64 -10.73
C LYS A 497 15.02 22.97 -10.42
N GLY A 498 15.72 23.92 -9.77
CA GLY A 498 15.22 25.28 -9.50
C GLY A 498 14.54 25.47 -8.13
N PHE A 499 14.65 24.50 -7.22
CA PHE A 499 14.17 24.69 -5.84
C PHE A 499 15.06 25.71 -5.10
N GLU A 500 14.47 26.43 -4.14
CA GLU A 500 15.17 27.47 -3.38
C GLU A 500 16.16 26.82 -2.38
N PRO A 501 17.49 27.16 -2.46
CA PRO A 501 18.53 26.50 -1.69
C PRO A 501 18.35 26.51 -0.17
N THR A 502 17.82 27.59 0.39
CA THR A 502 17.60 27.74 1.84
C THR A 502 16.48 26.81 2.30
N ILE A 503 15.40 26.72 1.54
CA ILE A 503 14.26 25.84 1.85
C ILE A 503 14.68 24.38 1.72
N ILE A 504 15.44 23.99 0.67
CA ILE A 504 15.96 22.62 0.54
C ILE A 504 16.74 22.23 1.80
N ARG A 505 17.67 23.08 2.27
CA ARG A 505 18.45 22.78 3.49
C ARG A 505 17.58 22.62 4.73
N GLN A 506 16.59 23.48 4.88
CA GLN A 506 15.62 23.40 5.97
C GLN A 506 14.89 22.07 5.95
N VAL A 507 14.35 21.66 4.80
CA VAL A 507 13.58 20.43 4.62
C VAL A 507 14.46 19.19 4.85
N ILE A 508 15.61 19.08 4.18
CA ILE A 508 16.52 17.94 4.37
C ILE A 508 16.91 17.81 5.85
N THR A 509 17.28 18.92 6.49
CA THR A 509 17.69 18.91 7.90
C THR A 509 16.54 18.46 8.80
N ALA A 510 15.32 18.92 8.55
CA ALA A 510 14.14 18.54 9.32
C ALA A 510 13.81 17.05 9.11
N VAL A 511 13.79 16.58 7.87
CA VAL A 511 13.53 15.16 7.53
C VAL A 511 14.55 14.26 8.24
N ASP A 512 15.84 14.56 8.16
CA ASP A 512 16.87 13.70 8.73
C ASP A 512 16.84 13.69 10.28
N ARG A 513 16.58 14.85 10.90
CA ARG A 513 16.53 14.97 12.36
C ARG A 513 15.32 14.31 13.00
N ASN A 514 14.20 14.23 12.30
CA ASN A 514 12.92 13.78 12.84
C ASN A 514 12.65 12.29 12.62
N GLU A 515 13.63 11.50 12.15
CA GLU A 515 13.47 10.05 12.01
C GLU A 515 13.04 9.38 13.33
N TYR A 516 13.55 9.85 14.49
CA TYR A 516 13.17 9.30 15.78
C TYR A 516 11.68 9.47 16.12
N LYS A 517 11.04 10.56 15.65
CA LYS A 517 9.59 10.74 15.79
C LYS A 517 8.83 9.77 14.89
N ARG A 518 9.21 9.67 13.62
CA ARG A 518 8.57 8.78 12.65
C ARG A 518 8.63 7.30 13.04
N ARG A 519 9.72 6.88 13.71
CA ARG A 519 9.86 5.49 14.24
C ARG A 519 8.87 5.15 15.36
N GLN A 520 8.25 6.16 15.96
CA GLN A 520 7.25 5.99 17.01
C GLN A 520 5.82 6.26 16.51
N ALA A 521 5.67 6.62 15.24
CA ALA A 521 4.36 6.77 14.64
C ALA A 521 3.71 5.40 14.37
N PRO A 522 2.38 5.29 14.51
CA PRO A 522 1.68 4.06 14.15
C PRO A 522 1.84 3.73 12.66
N PRO A 523 1.56 2.46 12.26
CA PRO A 523 1.46 2.11 10.85
C PRO A 523 0.36 2.93 10.16
N GLY A 524 0.43 3.09 8.85
CA GLY A 524 -0.55 3.85 8.09
C GLY A 524 -0.51 3.48 6.61
N VAL A 525 -1.53 3.89 5.86
CA VAL A 525 -1.67 3.51 4.46
C VAL A 525 -0.56 4.13 3.60
N LYS A 526 0.17 3.27 2.89
CA LYS A 526 1.14 3.69 1.88
C LYS A 526 0.44 4.01 0.58
N ILE A 527 0.62 5.24 0.07
CA ILE A 527 0.06 5.68 -1.21
C ILE A 527 1.11 6.18 -2.20
N THR A 528 2.31 6.50 -1.74
CA THR A 528 3.41 6.96 -2.60
C THR A 528 4.33 5.80 -3.00
N HIS A 529 5.14 5.96 -4.02
CA HIS A 529 6.07 4.90 -4.42
C HIS A 529 7.16 4.65 -3.38
N ARG A 530 7.49 5.65 -2.53
CA ARG A 530 8.45 5.52 -1.43
C ARG A 530 7.94 6.25 -0.18
N ALA A 531 7.49 5.47 0.80
CA ALA A 531 6.98 5.96 2.07
C ALA A 531 8.07 6.02 3.15
N PHE A 532 7.83 6.82 4.20
CA PHE A 532 8.64 6.74 5.42
C PHE A 532 8.46 5.37 6.10
N GLY A 533 9.55 4.80 6.60
CA GLY A 533 9.54 3.52 7.30
C GLY A 533 10.28 2.44 6.53
N LYS A 534 9.59 1.40 6.04
CA LYS A 534 10.24 0.24 5.40
C LYS A 534 10.97 0.61 4.09
N ASP A 535 10.44 1.55 3.32
CA ASP A 535 11.02 1.96 2.03
C ASP A 535 12.24 2.86 2.19
N ARG A 536 12.24 3.71 3.21
CA ARG A 536 13.33 4.63 3.51
C ARG A 536 13.86 4.38 4.92
N ARG A 537 14.99 3.71 5.03
CA ARG A 537 15.61 3.30 6.30
C ARG A 537 16.77 4.22 6.63
N LEU A 538 16.49 5.33 7.31
CA LEU A 538 17.54 6.20 7.84
C LEU A 538 17.95 5.77 9.25
N PRO A 539 19.25 5.89 9.62
CA PRO A 539 19.66 5.69 11.00
C PRO A 539 19.15 6.85 11.87
N ILE A 540 18.56 6.51 13.05
CA ILE A 540 18.16 7.52 14.03
C ILE A 540 19.38 8.27 14.57
N VAL A 541 20.43 7.52 14.89
CA VAL A 541 21.70 8.08 15.39
C VAL A 541 22.53 8.53 14.21
N ASN A 542 22.24 9.74 13.72
CA ASN A 542 22.88 10.30 12.55
C ASN A 542 23.16 11.80 12.73
N ARG A 543 24.39 12.22 12.47
CA ARG A 543 24.82 13.63 12.43
C ARG A 543 25.37 14.04 11.06
N TYR A 544 25.23 13.18 10.07
CA TYR A 544 25.61 13.51 8.70
C TYR A 544 24.82 14.71 8.21
N ARG A 545 25.46 15.58 7.48
CA ARG A 545 24.86 16.73 6.78
C ARG A 545 25.29 16.65 5.34
N GLN A 546 24.35 16.72 4.43
CA GLN A 546 24.69 16.99 3.04
C GLN A 546 25.32 18.39 3.01
N GLN A 547 26.62 18.44 2.78
CA GLN A 547 27.33 19.70 2.64
C GLN A 547 27.11 20.23 1.23
N ASP A 548 26.98 21.56 1.12
CA ASP A 548 27.11 22.24 -0.15
C ASP A 548 28.50 21.84 -0.68
N GLY A 549 28.57 21.18 -1.84
CA GLY A 549 29.86 20.76 -2.39
C GLY A 549 30.81 21.98 -2.44
N ASN A 550 31.89 21.91 -1.67
CA ASN A 550 33.06 22.76 -1.87
C ASN A 550 33.86 22.20 -3.02
#